data_a264720319a4b3e65a041644523f2844
#
_entry.id   a264720319a4b3e65a041644523f2844
#
_cell.length_a   1.000
_cell.length_b   1.000
_cell.length_c   1.000
_cell.angle_alpha   90.00
_cell.angle_beta   90.00
_cell.angle_gamma   90.00
#
_symmetry.space_group_name_H-M   'P 1'
#
loop_
_entity.id
_entity.type
_entity.pdbx_description
1 polymer ?
#
loop_
_entity_poly.entity_id
_entity_poly.type
_entity_poly.pdbx_seq_one_letter_code
_entity_poly.pdbx_strand_id
1 'polypeptide(L)'
;MEHLSGGDLFTYLEKRDFEISEERAKELSHQMATALYYLHCFGVAHRDLKPENILMASDDNTCDLKIVDFGLSKIIGPNESSLDPFGTLSYVAPEVLLQKPYGKEVDLWSMGVITYLCLARVLPFDDEDDKEIAR
;
A
#
# COMPACT_ATOMS: atom_id res chain seq x y z
N MET A 1 17.82 6.09 12.54
CA MET A 1 16.81 6.05 11.44
C MET A 1 17.51 6.24 10.12
N GLU A 2 17.27 5.35 9.18
CA GLU A 2 17.86 5.45 7.85
C GLU A 2 17.24 6.62 7.09
N HIS A 3 18.08 7.45 6.48
CA HIS A 3 17.63 8.58 5.67
C HIS A 3 17.53 8.15 4.20
N LEU A 4 16.32 8.20 3.64
CA LEU A 4 16.07 7.85 2.25
C LEU A 4 15.84 9.14 1.45
N SER A 5 16.67 9.37 0.45
CA SER A 5 16.68 10.63 -0.31
C SER A 5 15.62 10.71 -1.40
N GLY A 6 14.97 9.59 -1.73
CA GLY A 6 13.98 9.54 -2.80
C GLY A 6 12.59 10.06 -2.44
N GLY A 7 12.34 10.36 -1.16
CA GLY A 7 11.01 10.71 -0.68
C GLY A 7 10.09 9.50 -0.69
N ASP A 8 8.77 9.71 -0.62
CA ASP A 8 7.80 8.63 -0.68
C ASP A 8 7.45 8.25 -2.13
N LEU A 9 6.74 7.12 -2.28
CA LEU A 9 6.36 6.62 -3.60
C LEU A 9 5.40 7.58 -4.32
N PHE A 10 4.50 8.24 -3.60
CA PHE A 10 3.60 9.20 -4.23
C PHE A 10 4.38 10.34 -4.88
N THR A 11 5.33 10.93 -4.15
CA THR A 11 6.21 12.00 -4.67
C THR A 11 7.04 11.50 -5.84
N TYR A 12 7.55 10.28 -5.75
CA TYR A 12 8.31 9.63 -6.80
C TYR A 12 7.50 9.52 -8.10
N LEU A 13 6.24 9.09 -7.98
CA LEU A 13 5.34 8.98 -9.12
C LEU A 13 4.94 10.36 -9.66
N GLU A 14 4.65 11.31 -8.78
CA GLU A 14 4.24 12.67 -9.14
C GLU A 14 5.30 13.39 -9.95
N LYS A 15 6.57 13.26 -9.58
CA LYS A 15 7.69 13.83 -10.34
C LYS A 15 7.79 13.27 -11.76
N ARG A 16 7.21 12.12 -12.02
CA ARG A 16 7.21 11.44 -13.31
C ARG A 16 5.87 11.54 -14.03
N ASP A 17 4.97 12.41 -13.54
CA ASP A 17 3.59 12.54 -14.03
C ASP A 17 2.86 11.19 -14.03
N PHE A 18 3.18 10.32 -13.05
CA PHE A 18 2.68 8.95 -12.92
C PHE A 18 3.01 8.07 -14.14
N GLU A 19 4.02 8.45 -14.90
CA GLU A 19 4.50 7.69 -16.05
C GLU A 19 5.72 6.85 -15.69
N ILE A 20 5.52 5.57 -15.42
CA ILE A 20 6.62 4.62 -15.25
C ILE A 20 6.39 3.43 -16.17
N SER A 21 7.47 2.73 -16.52
CA SER A 21 7.36 1.56 -17.36
C SER A 21 6.64 0.43 -16.65
N GLU A 22 6.03 -0.47 -17.42
CA GLU A 22 5.41 -1.66 -16.86
C GLU A 22 6.43 -2.51 -16.10
N GLU A 23 7.66 -2.58 -16.60
CA GLU A 23 8.74 -3.31 -15.92
C GLU A 23 9.07 -2.68 -14.56
N ARG A 24 9.10 -1.35 -14.49
CA ARG A 24 9.33 -0.66 -13.22
C ARG A 24 8.19 -0.89 -12.24
N ALA A 25 6.95 -0.84 -12.73
CA ALA A 25 5.78 -1.15 -11.90
C ALA A 25 5.86 -2.58 -11.37
N LYS A 26 6.30 -3.51 -12.19
CA LYS A 26 6.49 -4.90 -11.80
C LYS A 26 7.55 -5.05 -10.71
N GLU A 27 8.68 -4.34 -10.84
CA GLU A 27 9.73 -4.35 -9.81
C GLU A 27 9.21 -3.81 -8.48
N LEU A 28 8.50 -2.68 -8.52
CA LEU A 28 7.95 -2.07 -7.32
C LEU A 28 6.93 -3.00 -6.66
N SER A 29 6.06 -3.63 -7.45
CA SER A 29 5.08 -4.58 -6.93
C SER A 29 5.76 -5.79 -6.29
N HIS A 30 6.83 -6.29 -6.91
CA HIS A 30 7.58 -7.41 -6.35
C HIS A 30 8.21 -7.04 -5.01
N GLN A 31 8.79 -5.85 -4.90
CA GLN A 31 9.39 -5.39 -3.65
C GLN A 31 8.35 -5.20 -2.56
N MET A 32 7.18 -4.65 -2.91
CA MET A 32 6.07 -4.52 -1.96
C MET A 32 5.60 -5.89 -1.47
N ALA A 33 5.43 -6.84 -2.39
CA ALA A 33 5.02 -8.20 -2.04
C ALA A 33 6.03 -8.89 -1.13
N THR A 34 7.31 -8.70 -1.40
CA THR A 34 8.37 -9.26 -0.56
C THR A 34 8.34 -8.68 0.85
N ALA A 35 8.18 -7.35 0.96
CA ALA A 35 8.11 -6.69 2.25
C ALA A 35 6.87 -7.15 3.04
N LEU A 36 5.71 -7.26 2.39
CA LEU A 36 4.49 -7.74 3.03
C LEU A 36 4.62 -9.20 3.47
N TYR A 37 5.30 -10.02 2.67
CA TYR A 37 5.56 -11.41 3.03
C TYR A 37 6.28 -11.49 4.38
N TYR A 38 7.32 -10.68 4.56
CA TYR A 38 8.05 -10.63 5.82
C TYR A 38 7.15 -10.20 6.98
N LEU A 39 6.40 -9.12 6.81
CA LEU A 39 5.49 -8.65 7.86
C LEU A 39 4.47 -9.72 8.24
N HIS A 40 3.87 -10.36 7.25
CA HIS A 40 2.84 -11.37 7.48
C HIS A 40 3.40 -12.63 8.12
N CYS A 41 4.66 -12.97 7.84
CA CYS A 41 5.34 -14.09 8.51
C CYS A 41 5.49 -13.84 10.02
N PHE A 42 5.60 -12.58 10.44
CA PHE A 42 5.64 -12.20 11.85
C PHE A 42 4.25 -11.92 12.42
N GLY A 43 3.20 -12.18 11.65
CA GLY A 43 1.83 -11.94 12.09
C GLY A 43 1.40 -10.48 12.09
N VAL A 44 2.15 -9.59 11.45
CA VAL A 44 1.88 -8.15 11.46
C VAL A 44 1.10 -7.76 10.20
N ALA A 45 -0.07 -7.12 10.40
CA ALA A 45 -0.80 -6.44 9.33
C ALA A 45 -0.45 -4.95 9.39
N HIS A 46 -0.04 -4.37 8.27
CA HIS A 46 0.32 -2.94 8.21
C HIS A 46 -0.91 -2.07 8.38
N ARG A 47 -1.96 -2.35 7.65
CA ARG A 47 -3.30 -1.74 7.68
C ARG A 47 -3.41 -0.32 7.14
N ASP A 48 -2.30 0.34 6.79
CA ASP A 48 -2.33 1.67 6.17
C ASP A 48 -1.35 1.76 5.01
N LEU A 49 -1.33 0.72 4.17
CA LEU A 49 -0.44 0.68 3.02
C LEU A 49 -0.97 1.61 1.93
N LYS A 50 -0.17 2.61 1.59
CA LYS A 50 -0.47 3.61 0.56
C LYS A 50 0.86 4.20 0.08
N PRO A 51 0.89 4.87 -1.10
CA PRO A 51 2.15 5.39 -1.63
C PRO A 51 2.91 6.32 -0.68
N GLU A 52 2.20 7.08 0.15
CA GLU A 52 2.81 8.00 1.12
C GLU A 52 3.57 7.26 2.22
N ASN A 53 3.26 5.98 2.45
CA ASN A 53 3.91 5.14 3.47
C ASN A 53 4.97 4.21 2.89
N ILE A 54 5.38 4.45 1.65
CA ILE A 54 6.45 3.70 0.99
C ILE A 54 7.55 4.69 0.63
N LEU A 55 8.72 4.53 1.25
CA LEU A 55 9.87 5.40 0.98
C LEU A 55 10.75 4.81 -0.11
N MET A 56 11.26 5.69 -0.96
CA MET A 56 12.19 5.31 -2.03
C MET A 56 13.60 5.59 -1.58
N ALA A 57 14.51 4.65 -1.83
CA ALA A 57 15.90 4.79 -1.42
C ALA A 57 16.61 5.97 -2.11
N SER A 58 16.22 6.23 -3.35
CA SER A 58 16.74 7.36 -4.13
C SER A 58 15.70 7.79 -5.16
N ASP A 59 16.02 8.76 -5.99
CA ASP A 59 15.10 9.28 -7.01
C ASP A 59 15.39 8.70 -8.41
N ASP A 60 16.19 7.65 -8.52
CA ASP A 60 16.46 7.03 -9.82
C ASP A 60 15.44 5.94 -10.17
N ASN A 61 15.51 5.43 -11.41
CA ASN A 61 14.57 4.45 -11.93
C ASN A 61 14.84 3.01 -11.47
N THR A 62 15.85 2.80 -10.65
CA THR A 62 16.26 1.47 -10.20
C THR A 62 16.33 1.34 -8.68
N CYS A 63 15.93 2.38 -7.94
CA CYS A 63 16.04 2.37 -6.50
C CYS A 63 15.07 1.40 -5.84
N ASP A 64 15.44 0.95 -4.65
CA ASP A 64 14.62 0.08 -3.82
C ASP A 64 13.60 0.90 -3.01
N LEU A 65 12.54 0.24 -2.58
CA LEU A 65 11.54 0.85 -1.71
C LEU A 65 11.58 0.25 -0.31
N LYS A 66 10.98 0.97 0.64
CA LYS A 66 10.86 0.52 2.02
C LYS A 66 9.50 0.95 2.58
N ILE A 67 8.79 -0.01 3.16
CA ILE A 67 7.49 0.27 3.79
C ILE A 67 7.74 0.85 5.18
N VAL A 68 7.04 1.93 5.50
CA VAL A 68 7.18 2.64 6.78
C VAL A 68 5.82 2.96 7.38
N ASP A 69 5.83 3.67 8.51
CA ASP A 69 4.65 4.13 9.25
C ASP A 69 3.76 2.99 9.74
N PHE A 70 4.23 2.30 10.77
CA PHE A 70 3.53 1.20 11.40
C PHE A 70 2.56 1.66 12.50
N GLY A 71 2.18 2.94 12.51
CA GLY A 71 1.30 3.50 13.53
C GLY A 71 -0.06 2.81 13.65
N LEU A 72 -0.59 2.29 12.53
CA LEU A 72 -1.84 1.55 12.50
C LEU A 72 -1.66 0.04 12.45
N SER A 73 -0.42 -0.46 12.53
CA SER A 73 -0.15 -1.89 12.41
C SER A 73 -0.72 -2.67 13.60
N LYS A 74 -1.02 -3.95 13.36
CA LYS A 74 -1.59 -4.84 14.36
C LYS A 74 -1.06 -6.25 14.15
N ILE A 75 -0.82 -6.96 15.25
CA ILE A 75 -0.49 -8.38 15.19
C ILE A 75 -1.79 -9.17 15.04
N ILE A 76 -1.90 -9.94 13.95
CA ILE A 76 -3.06 -10.81 13.68
C ILE A 76 -2.51 -12.21 13.41
N GLY A 77 -2.85 -13.16 14.28
CA GLY A 77 -2.40 -14.54 14.14
C GLY A 77 -3.05 -15.26 12.98
N PRO A 78 -2.54 -16.47 12.63
CA PRO A 78 -2.99 -17.20 11.43
C PRO A 78 -4.49 -17.49 11.38
N ASN A 79 -5.12 -17.71 12.52
CA ASN A 79 -6.55 -18.01 12.63
C ASN A 79 -7.32 -16.87 13.32
N GLU A 80 -6.70 -15.70 13.40
CA GLU A 80 -7.31 -14.54 14.04
C GLU A 80 -7.83 -13.57 13.00
N SER A 81 -8.78 -12.74 13.40
CA SER A 81 -9.32 -11.66 12.58
C SER A 81 -9.53 -10.42 13.44
N SER A 82 -9.72 -9.29 12.79
CA SER A 82 -9.96 -8.01 13.46
C SER A 82 -11.21 -7.35 12.91
N LEU A 83 -11.81 -6.49 13.72
CA LEU A 83 -12.93 -5.62 13.30
C LEU A 83 -12.56 -4.15 13.45
N ASP A 84 -11.31 -3.85 13.84
CA ASP A 84 -10.87 -2.48 14.04
C ASP A 84 -10.93 -1.69 12.74
N PRO A 85 -11.59 -0.51 12.70
CA PRO A 85 -11.57 0.33 11.50
C PRO A 85 -10.20 0.96 11.34
N PHE A 86 -9.77 1.14 10.07
CA PHE A 86 -8.48 1.75 9.80
C PHE A 86 -8.37 2.20 8.34
N GLY A 87 -7.26 2.89 8.07
CA GLY A 87 -6.75 3.08 6.73
C GLY A 87 -7.30 4.29 6.00
N THR A 88 -6.82 4.48 4.79
CA THR A 88 -7.22 5.54 3.86
C THR A 88 -8.21 4.94 2.86
N LEU A 89 -9.36 5.58 2.69
CA LEU A 89 -10.51 5.02 2.00
C LEU A 89 -10.20 4.45 0.60
N SER A 90 -9.43 5.15 -0.21
CA SER A 90 -9.11 4.70 -1.57
C SER A 90 -8.30 3.40 -1.61
N TYR A 91 -7.63 3.03 -0.53
CA TYR A 91 -6.72 1.88 -0.43
C TYR A 91 -7.26 0.76 0.44
N VAL A 92 -8.38 0.97 1.12
CA VAL A 92 -8.88 0.03 2.13
C VAL A 92 -9.68 -1.10 1.48
N ALA A 93 -9.54 -2.31 2.00
CA ALA A 93 -10.23 -3.50 1.48
C ALA A 93 -11.74 -3.44 1.75
N PRO A 94 -12.56 -4.05 0.86
CA PRO A 94 -14.02 -4.03 1.02
C PRO A 94 -14.52 -4.59 2.34
N GLU A 95 -13.90 -5.65 2.84
CA GLU A 95 -14.32 -6.28 4.11
C GLU A 95 -14.18 -5.31 5.28
N VAL A 96 -13.21 -4.40 5.23
CA VAL A 96 -13.05 -3.36 6.25
C VAL A 96 -14.19 -2.35 6.17
N LEU A 97 -14.52 -1.90 4.95
CA LEU A 97 -15.62 -0.96 4.71
C LEU A 97 -16.97 -1.55 5.11
N LEU A 98 -17.14 -2.85 4.91
CA LEU A 98 -18.37 -3.57 5.25
C LEU A 98 -18.43 -3.97 6.73
N GLN A 99 -17.43 -3.59 7.51
CA GLN A 99 -17.33 -3.90 8.94
C GLN A 99 -17.36 -5.41 9.21
N LYS A 100 -16.78 -6.18 8.30
CA LYS A 100 -16.63 -7.63 8.44
C LYS A 100 -15.27 -7.97 9.06
N PRO A 101 -15.13 -9.13 9.70
CA PRO A 101 -13.82 -9.57 10.17
C PRO A 101 -12.82 -9.65 9.02
N TYR A 102 -11.57 -9.23 9.28
CA TYR A 102 -10.51 -9.27 8.28
C TYR A 102 -9.18 -9.75 8.90
N GLY A 103 -8.28 -10.18 8.06
CA GLY A 103 -6.93 -10.58 8.44
C GLY A 103 -5.87 -9.77 7.71
N LYS A 104 -4.67 -10.32 7.65
CA LYS A 104 -3.51 -9.65 7.02
C LYS A 104 -3.69 -9.45 5.51
N GLU A 105 -4.56 -10.21 4.89
CA GLU A 105 -4.85 -10.11 3.45
C GLU A 105 -5.35 -8.72 3.02
N VAL A 106 -5.78 -7.88 3.96
CA VAL A 106 -6.17 -6.49 3.66
C VAL A 106 -5.00 -5.69 3.06
N ASP A 107 -3.77 -6.02 3.45
CA ASP A 107 -2.57 -5.39 2.90
C ASP A 107 -2.38 -5.76 1.42
N LEU A 108 -2.76 -6.96 1.02
CA LEU A 108 -2.67 -7.39 -0.37
C LEU A 108 -3.65 -6.62 -1.25
N TRP A 109 -4.83 -6.33 -0.75
CA TRP A 109 -5.78 -5.46 -1.45
C TRP A 109 -5.16 -4.07 -1.68
N SER A 110 -4.60 -3.48 -0.63
CA SER A 110 -3.98 -2.15 -0.70
C SER A 110 -2.80 -2.16 -1.69
N MET A 111 -1.97 -3.21 -1.68
CA MET A 111 -0.88 -3.37 -2.63
C MET A 111 -1.42 -3.44 -4.07
N GLY A 112 -2.53 -4.15 -4.28
CA GLY A 112 -3.19 -4.22 -5.59
C GLY A 112 -3.64 -2.85 -6.08
N VAL A 113 -4.19 -2.02 -5.20
CA VAL A 113 -4.59 -0.65 -5.53
C VAL A 113 -3.37 0.18 -5.94
N ILE A 114 -2.26 0.07 -5.21
CA ILE A 114 -1.01 0.78 -5.55
C ILE A 114 -0.48 0.31 -6.90
N THR A 115 -0.48 -0.99 -7.16
CA THR A 115 -0.04 -1.56 -8.43
C THR A 115 -0.90 -1.03 -9.58
N TYR A 116 -2.21 -0.96 -9.38
CA TYR A 116 -3.13 -0.40 -10.35
C TYR A 116 -2.79 1.07 -10.65
N LEU A 117 -2.54 1.86 -9.61
CA LEU A 117 -2.13 3.26 -9.77
C LEU A 117 -0.86 3.37 -10.61
N CYS A 118 0.13 2.51 -10.35
CA CYS A 118 1.39 2.51 -11.09
C CYS A 118 1.20 2.18 -12.59
N LEU A 119 0.24 1.33 -12.92
CA LEU A 119 0.00 0.90 -14.29
C LEU A 119 -0.99 1.81 -15.03
N ALA A 120 -2.05 2.23 -14.36
CA ALA A 120 -3.15 2.98 -14.99
C ALA A 120 -3.05 4.49 -14.82
N ARG A 121 -2.15 4.96 -13.94
CA ARG A 121 -1.92 6.38 -13.62
C ARG A 121 -3.08 7.04 -12.89
N VAL A 122 -4.09 6.27 -12.52
CA VAL A 122 -5.24 6.74 -11.72
C VAL A 122 -5.59 5.67 -10.70
N LEU A 123 -6.26 6.09 -9.62
CA LEU A 123 -6.76 5.15 -8.63
C LEU A 123 -7.99 4.40 -9.15
N PRO A 124 -8.13 3.10 -8.82
CA PRO A 124 -9.31 2.33 -9.25
C PRO A 124 -10.59 2.77 -8.55
N PHE A 125 -10.49 3.27 -7.32
CA PHE A 125 -11.62 3.68 -6.49
C PHE A 125 -11.36 5.11 -5.96
N ASP A 126 -11.64 6.10 -6.78
CA ASP A 126 -11.38 7.49 -6.44
C ASP A 126 -12.56 8.35 -6.90
N ASP A 127 -13.27 8.92 -5.93
CA ASP A 127 -14.43 9.77 -6.18
C ASP A 127 -14.40 10.92 -5.18
N GLU A 128 -14.97 12.06 -5.54
CA GLU A 128 -15.06 13.22 -4.66
C GLU A 128 -15.99 12.94 -3.48
N ASP A 129 -16.93 12.00 -3.64
CA ASP A 129 -17.82 11.58 -2.56
C ASP A 129 -17.33 10.24 -1.98
N ASP A 130 -16.93 10.27 -0.70
CA ASP A 130 -16.48 9.08 0.01
C ASP A 130 -17.51 7.93 -0.01
N LYS A 131 -18.81 8.26 -0.09
CA LYS A 131 -19.86 7.26 -0.17
C LYS A 131 -19.83 6.50 -1.49
N GLU A 132 -19.46 7.17 -2.57
CA GLU A 132 -19.33 6.55 -3.88
C GLU A 132 -18.10 5.62 -3.92
N ILE A 133 -16.99 6.00 -3.26
CA ILE A 133 -15.82 5.13 -3.15
C ILE A 133 -16.20 3.84 -2.40
N ALA A 134 -17.05 3.93 -1.38
CA ALA A 134 -17.43 2.80 -0.54
C ALA A 134 -18.51 1.90 -1.17
N ARG A 135 -19.04 2.24 -2.33
CA ARG A 135 -20.06 1.44 -3.01
C ARG A 135 -19.46 0.20 -3.69
#